data_a89e01e5c138ce247cc716416c79ba36
#
_entry.id   a89e01e5c138ce247cc716416c79ba36
#
_cell.length_a   1.000
_cell.length_b   1.000
_cell.length_c   1.000
_cell.angle_alpha   90.00
_cell.angle_beta   90.00
_cell.angle_gamma   90.00
#
_symmetry.space_group_name_H-M   'P 1'
#
loop_
_entity.id
_entity.type
_entity.pdbx_description
1 polymer ?
#
loop_
_entity_poly.entity_id
_entity_poly.type
_entity_poly.pdbx_seq_one_letter_code
_entity_poly.pdbx_strand_id
1 'polypeptide(L)'
;LMTSGKATMYHATKAAGVAASESVYIAMKEQGYPIHIHCLVPAYVKTTIHLADLQRPERLAMNDDPYYTSDEYNAGQIRGERGVMSGIPDWYVGECVFTAVEDEKFYIFTHPESQVVAQPRVQRLASGINPQT
;
A
#
# COMPACT_ATOMS: atom_id res chain seq x y z
N LEU A 1 -4.41 -3.76 -1.23
CA LEU A 1 -5.52 -4.57 -1.75
C LEU A 1 -5.23 -6.08 -1.75
N MET A 2 -3.99 -6.47 -1.62
CA MET A 2 -3.57 -7.88 -1.44
C MET A 2 -3.59 -8.27 0.04
N THR A 3 -3.65 -9.56 0.32
CA THR A 3 -3.52 -10.11 1.68
C THR A 3 -2.50 -11.25 1.69
N SER A 4 -1.77 -11.37 2.79
CA SER A 4 -0.85 -12.48 3.04
C SER A 4 -0.82 -12.80 4.53
N GLY A 5 -0.41 -14.02 4.89
CA GLY A 5 -0.33 -14.43 6.30
C GLY A 5 0.79 -13.75 7.12
N LYS A 6 1.70 -13.03 6.46
CA LYS A 6 2.90 -12.45 7.11
C LYS A 6 2.80 -10.97 7.47
N ALA A 7 1.74 -10.26 7.05
CA ALA A 7 1.63 -8.80 7.23
C ALA A 7 0.21 -8.36 7.59
N THR A 8 -0.42 -9.05 8.52
CA THR A 8 -1.84 -8.85 8.88
C THR A 8 -2.18 -7.40 9.22
N MET A 9 -1.42 -6.77 10.12
CA MET A 9 -1.68 -5.38 10.52
C MET A 9 -1.46 -4.37 9.38
N TYR A 10 -0.44 -4.60 8.55
CA TYR A 10 -0.21 -3.78 7.37
C TYR A 10 -1.40 -3.84 6.41
N HIS A 11 -1.89 -5.05 6.10
CA HIS A 11 -3.03 -5.21 5.20
C HIS A 11 -4.31 -4.62 5.78
N ALA A 12 -4.54 -4.77 7.10
CA ALA A 12 -5.69 -4.19 7.78
C ALA A 12 -5.67 -2.65 7.70
N THR A 13 -4.55 -2.01 8.03
CA THR A 13 -4.42 -0.55 7.97
C THR A 13 -4.55 0.00 6.55
N LYS A 14 -3.98 -0.69 5.55
CA LYS A 14 -4.09 -0.26 4.15
C LYS A 14 -5.52 -0.43 3.61
N ALA A 15 -6.21 -1.51 3.97
CA ALA A 15 -7.61 -1.70 3.59
C ALA A 15 -8.53 -0.65 4.24
N ALA A 16 -8.30 -0.34 5.53
CA ALA A 16 -9.02 0.73 6.21
C ALA A 16 -8.77 2.11 5.57
N GLY A 17 -7.54 2.40 5.15
CA GLY A 17 -7.20 3.63 4.43
C GLY A 17 -7.98 3.77 3.12
N VAL A 18 -8.09 2.71 2.34
CA VAL A 18 -8.89 2.71 1.11
C VAL A 18 -10.37 2.97 1.41
N ALA A 19 -10.97 2.21 2.33
CA ALA A 19 -12.37 2.37 2.68
C ALA A 19 -12.69 3.78 3.25
N ALA A 20 -11.79 4.33 4.06
CA ALA A 20 -11.92 5.70 4.57
C ALA A 20 -11.88 6.74 3.42
N SER A 21 -10.96 6.59 2.47
CA SER A 21 -10.86 7.48 1.31
C SER A 21 -12.11 7.42 0.43
N GLU A 22 -12.65 6.22 0.19
CA GLU A 22 -13.91 6.01 -0.53
C GLU A 22 -15.09 6.72 0.16
N SER A 23 -15.19 6.56 1.49
CA SER A 23 -16.25 7.19 2.28
C SER A 23 -16.18 8.71 2.24
N VAL A 24 -14.97 9.29 2.34
CA VAL A 24 -14.78 10.74 2.22
C VAL A 24 -15.10 11.24 0.80
N TYR A 25 -14.69 10.51 -0.23
CA TYR A 25 -15.02 10.84 -1.62
C TYR A 25 -16.54 10.93 -1.83
N ILE A 26 -17.27 9.90 -1.37
CA ILE A 26 -18.73 9.86 -1.46
C ILE A 26 -19.35 11.06 -0.71
N ALA A 27 -18.93 11.29 0.53
CA ALA A 27 -19.45 12.39 1.35
C ALA A 27 -19.23 13.76 0.71
N MET A 28 -18.06 14.01 0.10
CA MET A 28 -17.78 15.27 -0.60
C MET A 28 -18.68 15.47 -1.83
N LYS A 29 -18.90 14.40 -2.59
CA LYS A 29 -19.80 14.42 -3.76
C LYS A 29 -21.26 14.64 -3.36
N GLU A 30 -21.76 13.95 -2.33
CA GLU A 30 -23.15 14.10 -1.85
C GLU A 30 -23.45 15.50 -1.31
N GLN A 31 -22.47 16.13 -0.68
CA GLN A 31 -22.61 17.49 -0.13
C GLN A 31 -22.33 18.60 -1.15
N GLY A 32 -21.89 18.24 -2.36
CA GLY A 32 -21.59 19.21 -3.42
C GLY A 32 -20.36 20.08 -3.16
N TYR A 33 -19.42 19.61 -2.30
CA TYR A 33 -18.17 20.33 -2.08
C TYR A 33 -17.23 20.22 -3.29
N PRO A 34 -16.57 21.29 -3.69
CA PRO A 34 -15.61 21.28 -4.80
C PRO A 34 -14.24 20.73 -4.34
N ILE A 35 -14.28 19.56 -3.70
CA ILE A 35 -13.10 18.88 -3.17
C ILE A 35 -12.97 17.53 -3.86
N HIS A 36 -11.82 17.28 -4.47
CA HIS A 36 -11.49 16.03 -5.11
C HIS A 36 -10.64 15.18 -4.17
N ILE A 37 -11.00 13.93 -4.03
CA ILE A 37 -10.29 12.93 -3.23
C ILE A 37 -9.74 11.87 -4.17
N HIS A 38 -8.49 11.51 -3.99
CA HIS A 38 -7.80 10.51 -4.79
C HIS A 38 -7.14 9.49 -3.87
N CYS A 39 -7.16 8.22 -4.24
CA CYS A 39 -6.56 7.12 -3.49
C CYS A 39 -5.38 6.54 -4.28
N LEU A 40 -4.16 6.89 -3.87
CA LEU A 40 -2.94 6.37 -4.49
C LEU A 40 -2.67 4.93 -4.03
N VAL A 41 -2.56 4.02 -4.99
CA VAL A 41 -2.33 2.57 -4.79
C VAL A 41 -1.02 2.17 -5.48
N PRO A 42 0.14 2.46 -4.88
CA PRO A 42 1.43 2.11 -5.46
C PRO A 42 1.76 0.63 -5.23
N ALA A 43 2.57 0.04 -6.12
CA ALA A 43 3.35 -1.15 -5.82
C ALA A 43 4.75 -0.74 -5.34
N TYR A 44 5.83 -1.38 -5.80
CA TYR A 44 7.17 -1.00 -5.36
C TYR A 44 7.63 0.32 -6.00
N VAL A 45 8.11 1.22 -5.15
CA VAL A 45 8.66 2.53 -5.53
C VAL A 45 10.06 2.65 -4.91
N LYS A 46 11.03 3.11 -5.67
CA LYS A 46 12.39 3.38 -5.18
C LYS A 46 12.37 4.50 -4.15
N THR A 47 12.48 4.12 -2.88
CA THR A 47 12.48 5.03 -1.72
C THR A 47 13.42 4.49 -0.65
N THR A 48 13.52 5.18 0.46
CA THR A 48 14.26 4.76 1.64
C THR A 48 13.41 3.99 2.66
N ILE A 49 12.20 3.53 2.28
CA ILE A 49 11.28 2.86 3.22
C ILE A 49 11.88 1.58 3.84
N HIS A 50 12.77 0.90 3.14
CA HIS A 50 13.49 -0.27 3.65
C HIS A 50 14.45 0.08 4.81
N LEU A 51 14.79 1.37 4.97
CA LEU A 51 15.59 1.90 6.07
C LEU A 51 14.72 2.46 7.21
N ALA A 52 13.44 2.08 7.29
CA ALA A 52 12.49 2.60 8.27
C ALA A 52 12.94 2.40 9.72
N ASP A 53 13.71 1.35 10.01
CA ASP A 53 14.25 1.10 11.34
C ASP A 53 15.23 2.20 11.81
N LEU A 54 15.94 2.84 10.89
CA LEU A 54 16.84 3.96 11.19
C LEU A 54 16.07 5.26 11.50
N GLN A 55 14.77 5.32 11.18
CA GLN A 55 13.90 6.49 11.34
C GLN A 55 12.95 6.34 12.53
N ARG A 56 13.05 5.26 13.31
CA ARG A 56 12.19 5.02 14.46
C ARG A 56 12.44 6.07 15.55
N PRO A 57 11.40 6.69 16.11
CA PRO A 57 11.55 7.49 17.33
C PRO A 57 12.10 6.61 18.46
N GLU A 58 12.91 7.18 19.37
CA GLU A 58 13.54 6.46 20.49
C GLU A 58 12.52 5.64 21.31
N ARG A 59 11.32 6.21 21.57
CA ARG A 59 10.24 5.52 22.27
C ARG A 59 9.69 4.25 21.56
N LEU A 60 10.05 4.04 20.29
CA LEU A 60 9.69 2.89 19.46
C LEU A 60 10.94 2.19 18.94
N ALA A 61 12.09 2.43 19.55
CA ALA A 61 13.30 1.71 19.20
C ALA A 61 13.08 0.19 19.26
N MET A 62 13.82 -0.55 18.43
CA MET A 62 13.79 -2.01 18.49
C MET A 62 14.29 -2.46 19.87
N ASN A 63 13.53 -3.37 20.47
CA ASN A 63 13.95 -4.01 21.72
C ASN A 63 14.92 -5.16 21.41
N ASP A 64 15.49 -5.75 22.48
CA ASP A 64 16.45 -6.86 22.39
C ASP A 64 15.79 -8.22 22.07
N ASP A 65 14.66 -8.23 21.34
CA ASP A 65 14.00 -9.46 20.94
C ASP A 65 14.89 -10.24 19.94
N PRO A 66 15.22 -11.50 20.22
CA PRO A 66 16.05 -12.33 19.35
C PRO A 66 15.53 -12.46 17.91
N TYR A 67 14.25 -12.20 17.68
CA TYR A 67 13.68 -12.17 16.33
C TYR A 67 14.41 -11.18 15.42
N TYR A 68 14.81 -10.01 15.91
CA TYR A 68 15.47 -8.97 15.10
C TYR A 68 16.90 -9.31 14.67
N THR A 69 17.48 -10.34 15.26
CA THR A 69 18.79 -10.88 14.85
C THR A 69 18.69 -12.21 14.10
N SER A 70 17.47 -12.73 13.89
CA SER A 70 17.22 -14.01 13.24
C SER A 70 17.48 -13.98 11.74
N ASP A 71 17.80 -15.14 11.16
CA ASP A 71 17.94 -15.31 9.72
C ASP A 71 16.64 -14.99 8.97
N GLU A 72 15.48 -15.26 9.57
CA GLU A 72 14.19 -14.94 8.99
C GLU A 72 14.00 -13.43 8.85
N TYR A 73 14.30 -12.66 9.89
CA TYR A 73 14.25 -11.21 9.86
C TYR A 73 15.20 -10.64 8.82
N ASN A 74 16.49 -11.05 8.84
CA ASN A 74 17.50 -10.59 7.91
C ASN A 74 17.12 -10.90 6.44
N ALA A 75 16.65 -12.12 6.16
CA ALA A 75 16.15 -12.47 4.85
C ALA A 75 14.92 -11.65 4.44
N GLY A 76 14.08 -11.25 5.39
CA GLY A 76 12.97 -10.32 5.20
C GLY A 76 13.43 -8.94 4.76
N GLN A 77 14.43 -8.39 5.45
CA GLN A 77 15.02 -7.09 5.13
C GLN A 77 15.64 -7.07 3.73
N ILE A 78 16.42 -8.08 3.38
CA ILE A 78 17.02 -8.21 2.04
C ILE A 78 15.94 -8.29 0.95
N ARG A 79 14.86 -9.05 1.16
CA ARG A 79 13.74 -9.11 0.20
C ARG A 79 13.03 -7.77 0.08
N GLY A 80 12.81 -7.07 1.19
CA GLY A 80 12.21 -5.74 1.22
C GLY A 80 13.04 -4.73 0.44
N GLU A 81 14.34 -4.66 0.69
CA GLU A 81 15.27 -3.81 -0.03
C GLU A 81 15.26 -4.08 -1.53
N ARG A 82 15.40 -5.36 -1.94
CA ARG A 82 15.36 -5.74 -3.35
C ARG A 82 14.06 -5.35 -4.02
N GLY A 83 12.91 -5.54 -3.34
CA GLY A 83 11.60 -5.12 -3.83
C GLY A 83 11.54 -3.62 -4.07
N VAL A 84 11.94 -2.82 -3.08
CA VAL A 84 11.97 -1.35 -3.18
C VAL A 84 12.92 -0.88 -4.27
N MET A 85 14.13 -1.43 -4.33
CA MET A 85 15.14 -1.03 -5.33
C MET A 85 14.79 -1.46 -6.76
N SER A 86 13.93 -2.47 -6.94
CA SER A 86 13.39 -2.85 -8.26
C SER A 86 12.17 -2.02 -8.69
N GLY A 87 11.66 -1.16 -7.81
CA GLY A 87 10.46 -0.38 -8.07
C GLY A 87 10.63 0.73 -9.11
N ILE A 88 9.53 1.39 -9.43
CA ILE A 88 9.53 2.60 -10.28
C ILE A 88 10.19 3.77 -9.54
N PRO A 89 10.73 4.77 -10.25
CA PRO A 89 11.22 5.98 -9.61
C PRO A 89 10.09 6.78 -8.96
N ASP A 90 10.40 7.48 -7.88
CA ASP A 90 9.44 8.28 -7.12
C ASP A 90 8.83 9.43 -7.93
N TRP A 91 9.61 10.08 -8.79
CA TRP A 91 9.10 11.15 -9.67
C TRP A 91 7.98 10.64 -10.60
N TYR A 92 8.05 9.37 -11.08
CA TYR A 92 7.02 8.79 -11.93
C TYR A 92 5.69 8.61 -11.18
N VAL A 93 5.74 8.37 -9.88
CA VAL A 93 4.53 8.37 -9.03
C VAL A 93 3.87 9.75 -9.04
N GLY A 94 4.69 10.81 -9.01
CA GLY A 94 4.19 12.19 -9.16
C GLY A 94 3.43 12.40 -10.46
N GLU A 95 3.99 11.97 -11.60
CA GLU A 95 3.34 12.04 -12.90
C GLU A 95 2.00 11.28 -12.93
N CYS A 96 1.97 10.07 -12.35
CA CYS A 96 0.72 9.30 -12.23
C CYS A 96 -0.34 10.06 -11.43
N VAL A 97 0.06 10.74 -10.35
CA VAL A 97 -0.85 11.53 -9.51
C VAL A 97 -1.39 12.74 -10.27
N PHE A 98 -0.52 13.53 -10.91
CA PHE A 98 -0.94 14.71 -11.68
C PHE A 98 -1.91 14.35 -12.80
N THR A 99 -1.58 13.32 -13.60
CA THR A 99 -2.47 12.84 -14.66
C THR A 99 -3.82 12.39 -14.10
N ALA A 100 -3.82 11.68 -12.98
CA ALA A 100 -5.06 11.19 -12.38
C ALA A 100 -5.92 12.31 -11.78
N VAL A 101 -5.28 13.37 -11.26
CA VAL A 101 -5.99 14.58 -10.79
C VAL A 101 -6.64 15.30 -11.98
N GLU A 102 -5.93 15.49 -13.09
CA GLU A 102 -6.47 16.09 -14.32
C GLU A 102 -7.64 15.26 -14.89
N ASP A 103 -7.52 13.93 -14.85
CA ASP A 103 -8.56 12.99 -15.30
C ASP A 103 -9.68 12.75 -14.28
N GLU A 104 -9.66 13.39 -13.12
CA GLU A 104 -10.61 13.20 -11.99
C GLU A 104 -10.74 11.74 -11.52
N LYS A 105 -9.70 10.92 -11.66
CA LYS A 105 -9.69 9.51 -11.27
C LYS A 105 -9.53 9.34 -9.76
N PHE A 106 -10.42 8.59 -9.12
CA PHE A 106 -10.31 8.30 -7.68
C PHE A 106 -9.17 7.33 -7.38
N TYR A 107 -9.12 6.15 -8.03
CA TYR A 107 -8.04 5.19 -7.81
C TYR A 107 -6.87 5.46 -8.74
N ILE A 108 -5.69 5.70 -8.16
CA ILE A 108 -4.44 5.95 -8.89
C ILE A 108 -3.54 4.72 -8.76
N PHE A 109 -3.52 3.88 -9.78
CA PHE A 109 -2.61 2.74 -9.86
C PHE A 109 -1.34 3.14 -10.61
N THR A 110 -0.21 3.12 -9.92
CA THR A 110 1.10 3.39 -10.54
C THR A 110 1.62 2.23 -11.40
N HIS A 111 1.05 1.04 -11.21
CA HIS A 111 1.37 -0.19 -11.93
C HIS A 111 0.06 -0.79 -12.45
N PRO A 112 -0.18 -0.80 -13.76
CA PRO A 112 -1.44 -1.30 -14.33
C PRO A 112 -1.76 -2.74 -13.94
N GLU A 113 -0.75 -3.59 -13.80
CA GLU A 113 -0.88 -4.99 -13.37
C GLU A 113 -1.43 -5.13 -11.94
N SER A 114 -1.32 -4.11 -11.10
CA SER A 114 -1.85 -4.15 -9.74
C SER A 114 -3.38 -4.32 -9.69
N GLN A 115 -4.09 -3.85 -10.71
CA GLN A 115 -5.53 -4.05 -10.84
C GLN A 115 -5.85 -5.53 -11.06
N VAL A 116 -5.09 -6.18 -11.95
CA VAL A 116 -5.27 -7.60 -12.27
C VAL A 116 -4.97 -8.47 -11.04
N VAL A 117 -3.92 -8.13 -10.29
CA VAL A 117 -3.54 -8.88 -9.06
C VAL A 117 -4.57 -8.72 -7.94
N ALA A 118 -5.25 -7.59 -7.83
CA ALA A 118 -6.28 -7.36 -6.82
C ALA A 118 -7.61 -8.07 -7.12
N GLN A 119 -7.93 -8.26 -8.39
CA GLN A 119 -9.23 -8.77 -8.85
C GLN A 119 -9.63 -10.14 -8.25
N PRO A 120 -8.77 -11.17 -8.20
CA PRO A 120 -9.16 -12.47 -7.63
C PRO A 120 -9.56 -12.40 -6.15
N ARG A 121 -8.96 -11.50 -5.36
CA ARG A 121 -9.37 -11.29 -3.96
C ARG A 121 -10.78 -10.72 -3.88
N VAL A 122 -11.09 -9.71 -4.69
CA VAL A 122 -12.41 -9.09 -4.71
C VAL A 122 -13.48 -10.09 -5.16
N GLN A 123 -13.20 -10.88 -6.18
CA GLN A 123 -14.10 -11.93 -6.68
C GLN A 123 -14.38 -13.00 -5.62
N ARG A 124 -13.35 -13.50 -4.92
CA ARG A 124 -13.55 -14.47 -3.83
C ARG A 124 -14.39 -13.90 -2.71
N LEU A 125 -14.13 -12.67 -2.30
CA LEU A 125 -14.92 -11.99 -1.26
C LEU A 125 -16.39 -11.89 -1.68
N ALA A 126 -16.67 -11.41 -2.91
CA ALA A 126 -18.02 -11.26 -3.42
C ALA A 126 -18.77 -12.61 -3.58
N SER A 127 -18.05 -13.70 -3.81
CA SER A 127 -18.62 -15.04 -3.99
C SER A 127 -18.62 -15.90 -2.72
N GLY A 128 -18.18 -15.35 -1.57
CA GLY A 128 -18.10 -16.11 -0.31
C GLY A 128 -17.10 -17.27 -0.32
N ILE A 129 -16.11 -17.22 -1.24
CA ILE A 129 -15.08 -18.27 -1.37
C ILE A 129 -13.95 -17.99 -0.38
N ASN A 130 -13.47 -19.05 0.29
CA ASN A 130 -12.38 -18.93 1.26
C ASN A 130 -11.11 -18.31 0.66
N PRO A 131 -10.33 -17.56 1.48
CA PRO A 131 -9.01 -17.11 1.09
C PRO A 131 -8.11 -18.29 0.70
N GLN A 132 -7.28 -18.08 -0.33
CA GLN A 132 -6.27 -19.06 -0.75
C GLN A 132 -4.91 -18.67 -0.18
N THR A 133 -4.11 -19.67 0.16
CA THR A 133 -2.71 -19.54 0.57
C THR A 133 -1.78 -19.31 -0.61
#